data_ec5f8bc15b2b9671b736b889c85df611
#
_entry.id   ec5f8bc15b2b9671b736b889c85df611
#
_cell.length_a   1.000
_cell.length_b   1.000
_cell.length_c   1.000
_cell.angle_alpha   90.00
_cell.angle_beta   90.00
_cell.angle_gamma   90.00
#
_symmetry.space_group_name_H-M   'P 1'
#
loop_
_entity.id
_entity.type
_entity.pdbx_description
1 polymer ?
#
loop_
_entity_poly.entity_id
_entity_poly.type
_entity_poly.pdbx_seq_one_letter_code
_entity_poly.pdbx_strand_id
1 'polypeptide(L)'
;MDGSGFEDAAARADPHQRGLISHCYRMLGSVTEAVEVARGNATYEAATRECLERATTRPLPTDLADASDDPQGKLQQRSEVLWLEPFPDDLADGNLVDLSLIAALQRMPADQRAAVILHDLEQWSPDRITNLLGPIDLPGARASLRPQPGHQINRPALAAAYRDAFEQYDVPAILTFFAADAIWEMPPFTSWFRGPRNIGRLISTHCPAKGPGDQVLVPLKANRQPAFAVYMRDPTDNIHRAFQLQVLTLTAAGIIHAIAFFDLSLFPTSQNS
;
A
#
# COMPACT_ATOMS: atom_id res chain seq x y z
N MET A 1 -6.46 -20.27 1.19
CA MET A 1 -7.07 -19.83 -0.09
C MET A 1 -5.90 -19.43 -0.94
N ASP A 2 -5.76 -20.09 -2.09
CA ASP A 2 -4.65 -19.87 -3.00
C ASP A 2 -4.77 -18.51 -3.70
N GLY A 3 -3.65 -17.86 -3.96
CA GLY A 3 -3.57 -16.52 -4.57
C GLY A 3 -4.11 -16.40 -6.01
N SER A 4 -4.73 -17.46 -6.55
CA SER A 4 -5.33 -17.47 -7.88
C SER A 4 -6.57 -16.56 -8.03
N GLY A 5 -7.12 -16.09 -6.90
CA GLY A 5 -8.36 -15.32 -6.88
C GLY A 5 -8.26 -13.88 -7.41
N PHE A 6 -7.11 -13.23 -7.31
CA PHE A 6 -6.97 -11.81 -7.66
C PHE A 6 -6.79 -11.58 -9.16
N GLU A 7 -5.91 -12.32 -9.82
CA GLU A 7 -5.65 -12.18 -11.26
C GLU A 7 -6.85 -12.62 -12.09
N ASP A 8 -7.53 -13.70 -11.69
CA ASP A 8 -8.79 -14.12 -12.31
C ASP A 8 -9.91 -13.10 -12.14
N ALA A 9 -9.94 -12.38 -11.01
CA ALA A 9 -10.88 -11.28 -10.78
C ALA A 9 -10.58 -10.07 -11.66
N ALA A 10 -9.29 -9.69 -11.78
CA ALA A 10 -8.85 -8.57 -12.60
C ALA A 10 -9.11 -8.81 -14.08
N ALA A 11 -8.78 -10.00 -14.58
CA ALA A 11 -8.90 -10.34 -16.00
C ALA A 11 -10.35 -10.37 -16.49
N ARG A 12 -11.33 -10.59 -15.59
CA ARG A 12 -12.76 -10.76 -15.91
C ARG A 12 -13.65 -9.60 -15.48
N ALA A 13 -13.14 -8.66 -14.68
CA ALA A 13 -13.94 -7.55 -14.18
C ALA A 13 -14.25 -6.55 -15.29
N ASP A 14 -15.55 -6.27 -15.50
CA ASP A 14 -15.99 -5.17 -16.33
C ASP A 14 -15.72 -3.80 -15.64
N PRO A 15 -15.85 -2.66 -16.36
CA PRO A 15 -15.57 -1.35 -15.78
C PRO A 15 -16.39 -1.02 -14.50
N HIS A 16 -17.65 -1.46 -14.43
CA HIS A 16 -18.49 -1.25 -13.26
C HIS A 16 -17.97 -2.05 -12.05
N GLN A 17 -17.62 -3.30 -12.26
CA GLN A 17 -17.04 -4.17 -11.24
C GLN A 17 -15.72 -3.62 -10.71
N ARG A 18 -14.84 -3.10 -11.58
CA ARG A 18 -13.59 -2.43 -11.17
C ARG A 18 -13.86 -1.19 -10.33
N GLY A 19 -14.90 -0.40 -10.69
CA GLY A 19 -15.35 0.75 -9.91
C GLY A 19 -15.78 0.33 -8.50
N LEU A 20 -16.59 -0.73 -8.37
CA LEU A 20 -16.99 -1.27 -7.08
C LEU A 20 -15.80 -1.79 -6.25
N ILE A 21 -14.86 -2.52 -6.87
CA ILE A 21 -13.65 -2.98 -6.18
C ILE A 21 -12.84 -1.78 -5.66
N SER A 22 -12.61 -0.78 -6.50
CA SER A 22 -11.87 0.44 -6.12
C SER A 22 -12.56 1.19 -4.98
N HIS A 23 -13.90 1.30 -5.03
CA HIS A 23 -14.71 1.91 -3.97
C HIS A 23 -14.57 1.14 -2.65
N CYS A 24 -14.77 -0.18 -2.67
CA CYS A 24 -14.65 -1.02 -1.48
C CYS A 24 -13.23 -0.99 -0.90
N TYR A 25 -12.19 -0.95 -1.74
CA TYR A 25 -10.82 -0.83 -1.27
C TYR A 25 -10.57 0.50 -0.54
N ARG A 26 -11.07 1.63 -1.05
CA ARG A 26 -10.97 2.93 -0.37
C ARG A 26 -11.67 2.90 1.00
N MET A 27 -12.77 2.14 1.09
CA MET A 27 -13.50 1.94 2.35
C MET A 27 -12.76 1.04 3.34
N LEU A 28 -12.22 -0.09 2.88
CA LEU A 28 -11.75 -1.18 3.73
C LEU A 28 -10.23 -1.23 3.90
N GLY A 29 -9.45 -0.69 2.95
CA GLY A 29 -7.99 -0.75 2.97
C GLY A 29 -7.42 -2.17 2.74
N SER A 30 -8.24 -3.11 2.27
CA SER A 30 -7.88 -4.48 1.94
C SER A 30 -8.38 -4.84 0.54
N VAL A 31 -7.49 -5.40 -0.26
CA VAL A 31 -7.80 -5.85 -1.62
C VAL A 31 -8.72 -7.08 -1.57
N THR A 32 -8.40 -8.02 -0.68
CA THR A 32 -9.17 -9.26 -0.51
C THR A 32 -10.62 -8.97 -0.15
N GLU A 33 -10.84 -8.19 0.91
CA GLU A 33 -12.20 -7.83 1.34
C GLU A 33 -12.92 -6.98 0.30
N ALA A 34 -12.21 -6.06 -0.39
CA ALA A 34 -12.79 -5.24 -1.44
C ALA A 34 -13.34 -6.07 -2.60
N VAL A 35 -12.58 -7.08 -3.03
CA VAL A 35 -13.02 -8.01 -4.09
C VAL A 35 -14.22 -8.86 -3.64
N GLU A 36 -14.23 -9.33 -2.40
CA GLU A 36 -15.34 -10.10 -1.84
C GLU A 36 -16.64 -9.29 -1.82
N VAL A 37 -16.60 -8.09 -1.24
CA VAL A 37 -17.76 -7.19 -1.15
C VAL A 37 -18.25 -6.80 -2.54
N ALA A 38 -17.35 -6.42 -3.44
CA ALA A 38 -17.71 -6.01 -4.80
C ALA A 38 -18.36 -7.17 -5.59
N ARG A 39 -17.93 -8.42 -5.40
CA ARG A 39 -18.56 -9.60 -6.03
C ARG A 39 -19.97 -9.88 -5.51
N GLY A 40 -20.23 -9.60 -4.25
CA GLY A 40 -21.54 -9.80 -3.61
C GLY A 40 -22.55 -8.69 -3.90
N ASN A 41 -22.14 -7.57 -4.49
CA ASN A 41 -22.97 -6.38 -4.66
C ASN A 41 -22.96 -5.85 -6.11
N ALA A 42 -24.14 -5.39 -6.55
CA ALA A 42 -24.32 -4.84 -7.89
C ALA A 42 -24.37 -3.29 -7.89
N THR A 43 -24.42 -2.64 -6.73
CA THR A 43 -24.55 -1.18 -6.61
C THR A 43 -23.60 -0.62 -5.55
N TYR A 44 -23.22 0.65 -5.73
CA TYR A 44 -22.41 1.36 -4.75
C TYR A 44 -23.09 1.50 -3.39
N GLU A 45 -24.44 1.67 -3.37
CA GLU A 45 -25.21 1.76 -2.13
C GLU A 45 -25.12 0.48 -1.30
N ALA A 46 -25.32 -0.68 -1.94
CA ALA A 46 -25.23 -1.97 -1.27
C ALA A 46 -23.81 -2.27 -0.81
N ALA A 47 -22.82 -2.05 -1.68
CA ALA A 47 -21.41 -2.22 -1.36
C ALA A 47 -20.97 -1.31 -0.20
N THR A 48 -21.41 -0.03 -0.18
CA THR A 48 -21.08 0.89 0.92
C THR A 48 -21.65 0.39 2.25
N ARG A 49 -22.91 -0.08 2.29
CA ARG A 49 -23.51 -0.63 3.53
C ARG A 49 -22.72 -1.82 4.05
N GLU A 50 -22.39 -2.77 3.18
CA GLU A 50 -21.59 -3.93 3.57
C GLU A 50 -20.17 -3.53 4.00
N CYS A 51 -19.54 -2.57 3.34
CA CYS A 51 -18.26 -2.02 3.78
C CYS A 51 -18.34 -1.38 5.17
N LEU A 52 -19.44 -0.69 5.50
CA LEU A 52 -19.64 -0.09 6.83
C LEU A 52 -19.80 -1.16 7.91
N GLU A 53 -20.48 -2.27 7.62
CA GLU A 53 -20.65 -3.41 8.55
C GLU A 53 -19.31 -4.12 8.83
N ARG A 54 -18.42 -4.17 7.83
CA ARG A 54 -17.09 -4.79 7.92
C ARG A 54 -16.00 -3.82 8.35
N ALA A 55 -16.31 -2.53 8.44
CA ALA A 55 -15.29 -1.49 8.60
C ALA A 55 -14.46 -1.69 9.86
N THR A 56 -13.16 -1.86 9.65
CA THR A 56 -12.12 -1.84 10.68
C THR A 56 -11.09 -0.78 10.30
N THR A 57 -10.22 -0.41 11.25
CA THR A 57 -9.07 0.44 10.96
C THR A 57 -7.91 -0.45 10.54
N ARG A 58 -7.31 -0.14 9.37
CA ARG A 58 -6.10 -0.79 8.87
C ARG A 58 -4.93 0.19 8.95
N PRO A 59 -4.12 0.09 10.02
CA PRO A 59 -3.03 1.03 10.24
C PRO A 59 -1.81 0.72 9.37
N LEU A 60 -0.91 1.70 9.30
CA LEU A 60 0.51 1.52 8.99
C LEU A 60 1.33 1.58 10.30
N PRO A 61 2.60 1.13 10.32
CA PRO A 61 3.45 1.21 11.50
C PRO A 61 3.52 2.62 12.14
N THR A 62 3.53 3.67 11.34
CA THR A 62 3.50 5.07 11.79
C THR A 62 2.23 5.45 12.57
N ASP A 63 1.16 4.69 12.46
CA ASP A 63 -0.08 4.90 13.23
C ASP A 63 -0.04 4.26 14.62
N LEU A 64 0.89 3.32 14.85
CA LEU A 64 0.94 2.49 16.06
C LEU A 64 2.10 2.81 16.99
N ALA A 65 3.18 3.39 16.48
CA ALA A 65 4.40 3.64 17.24
C ALA A 65 5.13 4.88 16.73
N ASP A 66 6.03 5.41 17.56
CA ASP A 66 7.00 6.42 17.17
C ASP A 66 8.15 5.80 16.34
N ALA A 67 8.91 6.65 15.64
CA ALA A 67 10.08 6.22 14.89
C ALA A 67 11.09 5.52 15.81
N SER A 68 11.59 4.36 15.37
CA SER A 68 12.63 3.68 16.14
C SER A 68 13.99 4.32 15.92
N ASP A 69 14.72 4.55 17.02
CA ASP A 69 16.11 5.01 17.03
C ASP A 69 17.11 3.85 16.99
N ASP A 70 16.63 2.60 17.10
CA ASP A 70 17.46 1.38 17.08
C ASP A 70 17.19 0.52 15.84
N PRO A 71 17.78 0.86 14.68
CA PRO A 71 17.58 0.10 13.44
C PRO A 71 18.33 -1.26 13.41
N GLN A 72 19.12 -1.57 14.43
CA GLN A 72 19.85 -2.83 14.57
C GLN A 72 19.22 -3.76 15.61
N GLY A 73 18.26 -3.24 16.37
CA GLY A 73 17.55 -3.98 17.40
C GLY A 73 16.55 -5.00 16.85
N LYS A 74 15.94 -5.73 17.74
CA LYS A 74 14.93 -6.73 17.39
C LYS A 74 13.67 -6.07 16.84
N LEU A 75 13.27 -6.45 15.64
CA LEU A 75 12.01 -6.01 15.03
C LEU A 75 10.82 -6.72 15.70
N GLN A 76 9.79 -5.95 16.04
CA GLN A 76 8.57 -6.45 16.66
C GLN A 76 7.49 -6.68 15.61
N GLN A 77 7.13 -7.94 15.41
CA GLN A 77 6.06 -8.33 14.50
C GLN A 77 4.72 -8.41 15.23
N ARG A 78 3.66 -7.92 14.57
CA ARG A 78 2.26 -7.95 15.05
C ARG A 78 1.36 -8.53 13.96
N SER A 79 1.35 -9.86 13.87
CA SER A 79 0.57 -10.59 12.86
C SER A 79 -0.95 -10.55 13.10
N GLU A 80 -1.38 -10.18 14.31
CA GLU A 80 -2.79 -10.00 14.67
C GLU A 80 -3.40 -8.68 14.18
N VAL A 81 -2.56 -7.73 13.75
CA VAL A 81 -3.02 -6.45 13.20
C VAL A 81 -3.45 -6.64 11.76
N LEU A 82 -4.62 -6.15 11.43
CA LEU A 82 -5.09 -6.04 10.05
C LEU A 82 -4.43 -4.82 9.41
N TRP A 83 -3.33 -5.04 8.71
CA TRP A 83 -2.55 -3.96 8.10
C TRP A 83 -3.22 -3.41 6.84
N LEU A 84 -2.94 -2.14 6.53
CA LEU A 84 -3.26 -1.56 5.22
C LEU A 84 -2.53 -2.33 4.12
N GLU A 85 -3.25 -2.67 3.04
CA GLU A 85 -2.70 -3.37 1.88
C GLU A 85 -2.50 -2.41 0.70
N PRO A 86 -1.48 -2.59 -0.16
CA PRO A 86 -1.38 -1.87 -1.42
C PRO A 86 -2.38 -2.43 -2.44
N PHE A 87 -2.87 -1.57 -3.35
CA PHE A 87 -3.86 -1.95 -4.36
C PHE A 87 -3.22 -2.03 -5.76
N PRO A 88 -3.23 -3.17 -6.43
CA PRO A 88 -2.70 -3.31 -7.78
C PRO A 88 -3.42 -2.41 -8.79
N ASP A 89 -2.66 -1.68 -9.62
CA ASP A 89 -3.24 -0.72 -10.58
C ASP A 89 -4.11 -1.37 -11.66
N ASP A 90 -3.87 -2.62 -11.99
CA ASP A 90 -4.63 -3.39 -12.98
C ASP A 90 -6.04 -3.81 -12.52
N LEU A 91 -6.29 -3.80 -11.22
CA LEU A 91 -7.63 -3.98 -10.64
C LEU A 91 -8.49 -2.71 -10.66
N ALA A 92 -7.90 -1.55 -10.94
CA ALA A 92 -8.53 -0.27 -10.75
C ALA A 92 -9.45 0.17 -11.89
N ASP A 93 -10.36 1.09 -11.56
CA ASP A 93 -11.25 1.79 -12.49
C ASP A 93 -10.62 3.02 -13.18
N GLY A 94 -9.34 3.30 -12.93
CA GLY A 94 -8.64 4.50 -13.41
C GLY A 94 -8.66 5.67 -12.41
N ASN A 95 -9.53 5.67 -11.41
CA ASN A 95 -9.62 6.69 -10.36
C ASN A 95 -8.82 6.31 -9.10
N LEU A 96 -7.65 5.70 -9.31
CA LEU A 96 -6.76 5.32 -8.22
C LEU A 96 -6.26 6.54 -7.44
N VAL A 97 -6.10 6.33 -6.15
CA VAL A 97 -5.47 7.28 -5.23
C VAL A 97 -4.20 6.67 -4.65
N ASP A 98 -3.25 7.51 -4.29
CA ASP A 98 -2.02 7.05 -3.65
C ASP A 98 -2.27 6.43 -2.27
N LEU A 99 -1.33 5.60 -1.82
CA LEU A 99 -1.47 4.87 -0.57
C LEU A 99 -1.52 5.79 0.66
N SER A 100 -0.94 6.99 0.57
CA SER A 100 -1.00 7.98 1.66
C SER A 100 -2.41 8.52 1.89
N LEU A 101 -3.19 8.68 0.83
CA LEU A 101 -4.61 9.06 0.94
C LEU A 101 -5.43 7.91 1.52
N ILE A 102 -5.17 6.67 1.11
CA ILE A 102 -5.85 5.50 1.70
C ILE A 102 -5.55 5.42 3.20
N ALA A 103 -4.28 5.55 3.60
CA ALA A 103 -3.90 5.59 5.01
C ALA A 103 -4.61 6.70 5.78
N ALA A 104 -4.74 7.90 5.19
CA ALA A 104 -5.48 9.00 5.79
C ALA A 104 -6.99 8.70 5.94
N LEU A 105 -7.59 8.05 4.94
CA LEU A 105 -8.99 7.59 5.00
C LEU A 105 -9.19 6.53 6.10
N GLN A 106 -8.23 5.63 6.31
CA GLN A 106 -8.32 4.61 7.35
C GLN A 106 -8.31 5.18 8.79
N ARG A 107 -7.77 6.39 8.99
CA ARG A 107 -7.79 7.10 10.29
C ARG A 107 -9.12 7.76 10.60
N MET A 108 -10.05 7.83 9.63
CA MET A 108 -11.37 8.45 9.81
C MET A 108 -12.39 7.45 10.36
N PRO A 109 -13.42 7.91 11.10
CA PRO A 109 -14.62 7.13 11.34
C PRO A 109 -15.22 6.62 10.03
N ALA A 110 -15.74 5.39 10.02
CA ALA A 110 -16.15 4.70 8.80
C ALA A 110 -17.25 5.44 8.00
N ASP A 111 -18.21 6.04 8.70
CA ASP A 111 -19.29 6.85 8.11
C ASP A 111 -18.76 8.15 7.45
N GLN A 112 -17.83 8.83 8.12
CA GLN A 112 -17.18 10.02 7.57
C GLN A 112 -16.30 9.67 6.37
N ARG A 113 -15.56 8.55 6.45
CA ARG A 113 -14.77 7.98 5.33
C ARG A 113 -15.66 7.72 4.14
N ALA A 114 -16.81 7.04 4.34
CA ALA A 114 -17.79 6.77 3.30
C ALA A 114 -18.29 8.05 2.64
N ALA A 115 -18.67 9.05 3.44
CA ALA A 115 -19.17 10.32 2.93
C ALA A 115 -18.15 11.05 2.05
N VAL A 116 -16.88 11.09 2.48
CA VAL A 116 -15.79 11.71 1.71
C VAL A 116 -15.54 10.96 0.39
N ILE A 117 -15.49 9.61 0.43
CA ILE A 117 -15.29 8.80 -0.77
C ILE A 117 -16.44 9.01 -1.76
N LEU A 118 -17.69 8.90 -1.31
CA LEU A 118 -18.87 9.06 -2.15
C LEU A 118 -18.94 10.46 -2.77
N HIS A 119 -18.59 11.50 -2.01
CA HIS A 119 -18.63 12.87 -2.50
C HIS A 119 -17.46 13.19 -3.44
N ASP A 120 -16.22 12.99 -2.96
CA ASP A 120 -15.03 13.53 -3.63
C ASP A 120 -14.53 12.63 -4.76
N LEU A 121 -14.74 11.32 -4.66
CA LEU A 121 -14.24 10.34 -5.63
C LEU A 121 -15.35 9.78 -6.51
N GLU A 122 -16.54 9.50 -5.97
CA GLU A 122 -17.67 8.96 -6.73
C GLU A 122 -18.65 10.06 -7.21
N GLN A 123 -18.40 11.33 -6.89
CA GLN A 123 -19.14 12.49 -7.35
C GLN A 123 -20.65 12.46 -6.99
N TRP A 124 -20.99 11.90 -5.83
CA TRP A 124 -22.38 11.89 -5.37
C TRP A 124 -22.80 13.23 -4.78
N SER A 125 -24.09 13.57 -4.97
CA SER A 125 -24.68 14.76 -4.34
C SER A 125 -24.79 14.58 -2.82
N PRO A 126 -24.72 15.67 -2.03
CA PRO A 126 -24.91 15.63 -0.58
C PRO A 126 -26.25 14.99 -0.17
N ASP A 127 -27.32 15.23 -0.90
CA ASP A 127 -28.65 14.66 -0.62
C ASP A 127 -28.63 13.13 -0.77
N ARG A 128 -27.97 12.60 -1.82
CA ARG A 128 -27.83 11.15 -2.01
C ARG A 128 -27.03 10.50 -0.90
N ILE A 129 -25.95 11.16 -0.46
CA ILE A 129 -25.11 10.70 0.65
C ILE A 129 -25.94 10.70 1.94
N THR A 130 -26.66 11.76 2.24
CA THR A 130 -27.52 11.87 3.42
C THR A 130 -28.63 10.82 3.43
N ASN A 131 -29.20 10.48 2.28
CA ASN A 131 -30.21 9.43 2.15
C ASN A 131 -29.62 8.03 2.42
N LEU A 132 -28.33 7.80 2.14
CA LEU A 132 -27.67 6.53 2.38
C LEU A 132 -27.15 6.40 3.81
N LEU A 133 -26.47 7.43 4.32
CA LEU A 133 -25.67 7.39 5.56
C LEU A 133 -26.35 8.10 6.74
N GLY A 134 -27.42 8.88 6.49
CA GLY A 134 -27.96 9.82 7.47
C GLY A 134 -27.20 11.17 7.46
N PRO A 135 -27.52 12.07 8.39
CA PRO A 135 -26.87 13.37 8.50
C PRO A 135 -25.39 13.23 8.87
N ILE A 136 -24.50 13.76 8.02
CA ILE A 136 -23.05 13.78 8.25
C ILE A 136 -22.51 15.20 8.02
N ASP A 137 -21.61 15.64 8.90
CA ASP A 137 -20.82 16.86 8.69
C ASP A 137 -19.72 16.60 7.65
N LEU A 138 -20.08 16.63 6.37
CA LEU A 138 -19.15 16.41 5.27
C LEU A 138 -18.02 17.46 5.22
N PRO A 139 -18.26 18.78 5.42
CA PRO A 139 -17.17 19.75 5.52
C PRO A 139 -16.17 19.44 6.62
N GLY A 140 -16.64 19.08 7.82
CA GLY A 140 -15.79 18.68 8.94
C GLY A 140 -15.01 17.39 8.65
N ALA A 141 -15.64 16.39 8.07
CA ALA A 141 -14.99 15.15 7.65
C ALA A 141 -13.87 15.43 6.63
N ARG A 142 -14.11 16.23 5.60
CA ARG A 142 -13.07 16.63 4.62
C ARG A 142 -11.95 17.43 5.28
N ALA A 143 -12.27 18.31 6.21
CA ALA A 143 -11.26 19.07 6.95
C ALA A 143 -10.40 18.21 7.87
N SER A 144 -10.88 17.05 8.32
CA SER A 144 -10.13 16.09 9.13
C SER A 144 -9.18 15.20 8.32
N LEU A 145 -9.40 15.06 7.01
CA LEU A 145 -8.55 14.26 6.13
C LEU A 145 -7.14 14.86 6.04
N ARG A 146 -6.14 14.09 6.46
CA ARG A 146 -4.74 14.51 6.52
C ARG A 146 -3.85 13.51 5.79
N PRO A 147 -3.80 13.53 4.44
CA PRO A 147 -2.82 12.75 3.71
C PRO A 147 -1.41 13.24 4.03
N GLN A 148 -0.41 12.37 3.91
CA GLN A 148 0.98 12.79 4.08
C GLN A 148 1.34 13.84 3.02
N PRO A 149 2.12 14.87 3.39
CA PRO A 149 2.51 15.92 2.45
C PRO A 149 3.46 15.37 1.38
N GLY A 150 3.24 15.81 0.17
CA GLY A 150 4.08 15.49 -0.99
C GLY A 150 3.24 15.00 -2.16
N HIS A 151 3.35 15.69 -3.30
CA HIS A 151 2.72 15.19 -4.51
C HIS A 151 3.59 14.08 -5.10
N GLN A 152 2.98 12.89 -5.24
CA GLN A 152 3.57 11.80 -6.00
C GLN A 152 3.87 12.29 -7.42
N ILE A 153 5.13 12.15 -7.84
CA ILE A 153 5.55 12.45 -9.21
C ILE A 153 6.07 11.19 -9.90
N ASN A 154 5.83 11.09 -11.20
CA ASN A 154 6.35 9.99 -11.99
C ASN A 154 7.84 10.23 -12.32
N ARG A 155 8.71 9.40 -11.73
CA ARG A 155 10.18 9.43 -11.96
C ARG A 155 10.70 8.04 -12.30
N PRO A 156 10.39 7.50 -13.50
CA PRO A 156 10.74 6.13 -13.85
C PRO A 156 12.26 5.87 -13.83
N ALA A 157 13.08 6.85 -14.17
CA ALA A 157 14.53 6.72 -14.11
C ALA A 157 15.04 6.57 -12.67
N LEU A 158 14.43 7.28 -11.68
CA LEU A 158 14.80 7.12 -10.29
C LEU A 158 14.36 5.75 -9.77
N ALA A 159 13.15 5.31 -10.11
CA ALA A 159 12.66 3.99 -9.72
C ALA A 159 13.52 2.85 -10.31
N ALA A 160 13.98 2.99 -11.57
CA ALA A 160 14.89 2.04 -12.19
C ALA A 160 16.28 2.02 -11.50
N ALA A 161 16.85 3.20 -11.22
CA ALA A 161 18.14 3.30 -10.53
C ALA A 161 18.07 2.75 -9.08
N TYR A 162 16.94 2.95 -8.39
CA TYR A 162 16.68 2.35 -7.08
C TYR A 162 16.68 0.82 -7.15
N ARG A 163 15.95 0.24 -8.13
CA ARG A 163 15.94 -1.20 -8.39
C ARG A 163 17.36 -1.73 -8.60
N ASP A 164 18.09 -1.11 -9.52
CA ASP A 164 19.44 -1.55 -9.89
C ASP A 164 20.39 -1.53 -8.68
N ALA A 165 20.31 -0.49 -7.84
CA ALA A 165 21.11 -0.40 -6.62
C ALA A 165 20.75 -1.49 -5.60
N PHE A 166 19.46 -1.84 -5.46
CA PHE A 166 19.02 -2.96 -4.60
C PHE A 166 19.50 -4.30 -5.13
N GLU A 167 19.41 -4.56 -6.43
CA GLU A 167 19.89 -5.81 -7.04
C GLU A 167 21.42 -5.96 -6.94
N GLN A 168 22.15 -4.84 -6.91
CA GLN A 168 23.59 -4.83 -6.62
C GLN A 168 23.91 -4.86 -5.12
N TYR A 169 22.92 -4.77 -4.24
CA TYR A 169 23.08 -4.62 -2.80
C TYR A 169 24.02 -3.46 -2.42
N ASP A 170 24.01 -2.42 -3.23
CA ASP A 170 24.80 -1.19 -2.99
C ASP A 170 24.06 -0.25 -2.04
N VAL A 171 24.17 -0.54 -0.72
CA VAL A 171 23.48 0.23 0.32
C VAL A 171 23.83 1.73 0.26
N PRO A 172 25.10 2.16 0.10
CA PRO A 172 25.41 3.58 -0.11
C PRO A 172 24.66 4.21 -1.28
N ALA A 173 24.60 3.56 -2.45
CA ALA A 173 23.85 4.06 -3.60
C ALA A 173 22.34 4.12 -3.32
N ILE A 174 21.76 3.07 -2.70
CA ILE A 174 20.35 3.03 -2.29
C ILE A 174 19.99 4.29 -1.49
N LEU A 175 20.82 4.68 -0.54
CA LEU A 175 20.55 5.81 0.35
C LEU A 175 20.54 7.18 -0.35
N THR A 176 21.19 7.30 -1.50
CA THR A 176 21.20 8.56 -2.29
C THR A 176 19.82 8.89 -2.88
N PHE A 177 18.94 7.92 -3.01
CA PHE A 177 17.59 8.11 -3.55
C PHE A 177 16.60 8.65 -2.52
N PHE A 178 16.88 8.53 -1.22
CA PHE A 178 15.98 8.94 -0.14
C PHE A 178 16.14 10.43 0.21
N ALA A 179 15.00 11.08 0.44
CA ALA A 179 14.97 12.40 1.05
C ALA A 179 15.49 12.34 2.50
N ALA A 180 15.94 13.50 3.02
CA ALA A 180 16.56 13.58 4.35
C ALA A 180 15.68 13.07 5.49
N ASP A 181 14.36 13.26 5.38
CA ASP A 181 13.33 12.88 6.35
C ASP A 181 12.50 11.67 5.89
N ALA A 182 12.99 10.92 4.91
CA ALA A 182 12.29 9.77 4.36
C ALA A 182 11.90 8.75 5.43
N ILE A 183 10.75 8.11 5.23
CA ILE A 183 10.19 7.09 6.12
C ILE A 183 10.31 5.72 5.46
N TRP A 184 10.68 4.72 6.26
CA TRP A 184 10.66 3.31 5.89
C TRP A 184 9.79 2.54 6.87
N GLU A 185 8.73 1.89 6.35
CA GLU A 185 7.79 1.05 7.10
C GLU A 185 7.81 -0.39 6.59
N MET A 186 7.47 -1.32 7.48
CA MET A 186 7.58 -2.77 7.18
C MET A 186 6.44 -3.57 7.80
N PRO A 187 5.17 -3.40 7.40
CA PRO A 187 4.12 -4.29 7.88
C PRO A 187 4.47 -5.77 7.61
N PRO A 188 4.34 -6.70 8.56
CA PRO A 188 3.64 -6.61 9.85
C PRO A 188 4.50 -6.18 11.05
N PHE A 189 5.66 -5.57 10.85
CA PHE A 189 6.49 -5.04 11.94
C PHE A 189 5.99 -3.65 12.34
N THR A 190 5.92 -3.37 13.64
CA THR A 190 5.53 -2.05 14.16
C THR A 190 6.69 -1.05 14.14
N SER A 191 7.93 -1.53 14.10
CA SER A 191 9.10 -0.66 14.00
C SER A 191 9.16 -0.01 12.62
N TRP A 192 9.34 1.32 12.62
CA TRP A 192 9.59 2.07 11.40
C TRP A 192 10.74 3.08 11.63
N PHE A 193 11.37 3.51 10.55
CA PHE A 193 12.63 4.24 10.61
C PHE A 193 12.56 5.52 9.78
N ARG A 194 13.21 6.57 10.30
CA ARG A 194 13.31 7.86 9.65
C ARG A 194 14.74 8.18 9.26
N GLY A 195 14.88 8.70 8.05
CA GLY A 195 16.10 9.22 7.47
C GLY A 195 17.04 8.14 6.91
N PRO A 196 17.83 8.50 5.88
CA PRO A 196 18.67 7.55 5.16
C PRO A 196 19.64 6.77 6.05
N ARG A 197 20.20 7.42 7.09
CA ARG A 197 21.14 6.75 8.02
C ARG A 197 20.52 5.55 8.72
N ASN A 198 19.30 5.70 9.28
CA ASN A 198 18.62 4.61 9.99
C ASN A 198 18.13 3.55 9.00
N ILE A 199 17.62 3.98 7.84
CA ILE A 199 17.21 3.07 6.76
C ILE A 199 18.39 2.21 6.30
N GLY A 200 19.58 2.80 6.09
CA GLY A 200 20.77 2.06 5.69
C GLY A 200 21.24 1.04 6.73
N ARG A 201 21.21 1.41 8.03
CA ARG A 201 21.53 0.48 9.13
C ARG A 201 20.54 -0.66 9.20
N LEU A 202 19.24 -0.37 9.04
CA LEU A 202 18.21 -1.40 8.97
C LEU A 202 18.47 -2.39 7.84
N ILE A 203 18.67 -1.91 6.61
CA ILE A 203 18.94 -2.75 5.44
C ILE A 203 20.19 -3.59 5.68
N SER A 204 21.30 -2.99 6.11
CA SER A 204 22.57 -3.71 6.34
C SER A 204 22.48 -4.76 7.44
N THR A 205 21.56 -4.60 8.42
CA THR A 205 21.43 -5.52 9.56
C THR A 205 20.43 -6.64 9.30
N HIS A 206 19.26 -6.28 8.75
CA HIS A 206 18.12 -7.20 8.69
C HIS A 206 17.82 -7.77 7.30
N CYS A 207 18.32 -7.15 6.21
CA CYS A 207 18.16 -7.71 4.88
C CYS A 207 18.96 -9.00 4.76
N PRO A 208 18.36 -10.11 4.28
CA PRO A 208 19.07 -11.38 4.08
C PRO A 208 20.14 -11.33 2.98
N ALA A 209 20.00 -10.43 2.00
CA ALA A 209 20.96 -10.26 0.91
C ALA A 209 22.36 -9.90 1.44
N LYS A 210 23.40 -10.40 0.77
CA LYS A 210 24.81 -10.17 1.10
C LYS A 210 25.61 -9.62 -0.06
N GLY A 211 25.06 -9.62 -1.27
CA GLY A 211 25.76 -9.14 -2.45
C GLY A 211 24.89 -9.08 -3.71
N PRO A 212 25.51 -8.72 -4.83
CA PRO A 212 24.83 -8.63 -6.13
C PRO A 212 24.11 -9.93 -6.51
N GLY A 213 22.89 -9.79 -7.00
CA GLY A 213 22.07 -10.89 -7.47
C GLY A 213 21.39 -11.72 -6.37
N ASP A 214 21.54 -11.36 -5.08
CA ASP A 214 20.75 -11.98 -4.00
C ASP A 214 19.29 -11.53 -4.01
N GLN A 215 19.01 -10.39 -4.63
CA GLN A 215 17.67 -9.85 -4.80
C GLN A 215 17.37 -9.62 -6.27
N VAL A 216 16.11 -9.87 -6.66
CA VAL A 216 15.53 -9.48 -7.93
C VAL A 216 14.28 -8.64 -7.66
N LEU A 217 14.20 -7.46 -8.25
CA LEU A 217 13.10 -6.52 -8.09
C LEU A 217 12.30 -6.43 -9.39
N VAL A 218 11.15 -7.09 -9.44
CA VAL A 218 10.25 -7.04 -10.58
C VAL A 218 9.35 -5.80 -10.48
N PRO A 219 9.42 -4.87 -11.47
CA PRO A 219 8.63 -3.65 -11.43
C PRO A 219 7.13 -3.93 -11.50
N LEU A 220 6.36 -3.24 -10.65
CA LEU A 220 4.91 -3.25 -10.58
C LEU A 220 4.39 -1.82 -10.43
N LYS A 221 3.07 -1.69 -10.40
CA LYS A 221 2.37 -0.46 -10.00
C LYS A 221 1.30 -0.79 -8.98
N ALA A 222 1.30 -0.05 -7.88
CA ALA A 222 0.26 -0.13 -6.86
C ALA A 222 -0.10 1.28 -6.39
N ASN A 223 -1.38 1.60 -6.31
CA ASN A 223 -1.87 2.92 -5.89
C ASN A 223 -1.28 4.08 -6.73
N ARG A 224 -1.08 3.88 -8.04
CA ARG A 224 -0.40 4.80 -8.98
C ARG A 224 1.06 5.10 -8.61
N GLN A 225 1.64 4.32 -7.73
CA GLN A 225 3.01 4.47 -7.25
C GLN A 225 3.91 3.39 -7.85
N PRO A 226 5.21 3.68 -8.06
CA PRO A 226 6.16 2.63 -8.37
C PRO A 226 6.19 1.60 -7.26
N ALA A 227 6.10 0.34 -7.64
CA ALA A 227 6.18 -0.78 -6.72
C ALA A 227 7.10 -1.86 -7.29
N PHE A 228 7.59 -2.74 -6.42
CA PHE A 228 8.48 -3.85 -6.78
C PHE A 228 8.08 -5.10 -6.01
N ALA A 229 7.84 -6.20 -6.73
CA ALA A 229 7.88 -7.52 -6.12
C ALA A 229 9.34 -7.91 -5.94
N VAL A 230 9.76 -8.05 -4.70
CA VAL A 230 11.14 -8.41 -4.33
C VAL A 230 11.22 -9.90 -4.11
N TYR A 231 12.09 -10.54 -4.86
CA TYR A 231 12.41 -11.96 -4.71
C TYR A 231 13.81 -12.08 -4.10
N MET A 232 13.95 -12.94 -3.10
CA MET A 232 15.21 -13.20 -2.40
C MET A 232 15.76 -14.55 -2.79
N ARG A 233 17.05 -14.64 -3.09
CA ARG A 233 17.73 -15.87 -3.40
C ARG A 233 17.88 -16.74 -2.14
N ASP A 234 17.39 -17.97 -2.22
CA ASP A 234 17.62 -18.96 -1.19
C ASP A 234 19.04 -19.53 -1.34
N PRO A 235 19.89 -19.44 -0.32
CA PRO A 235 21.26 -19.93 -0.42
C PRO A 235 21.37 -21.46 -0.53
N THR A 236 20.30 -22.22 -0.27
CA THR A 236 20.32 -23.68 -0.30
C THR A 236 20.20 -24.25 -1.71
N ASP A 237 19.43 -23.59 -2.58
CA ASP A 237 19.15 -24.05 -3.94
C ASP A 237 19.32 -22.98 -5.03
N ASN A 238 19.70 -21.77 -4.65
CA ASN A 238 19.86 -20.60 -5.51
C ASN A 238 18.58 -20.16 -6.25
N ILE A 239 17.40 -20.56 -5.79
CA ILE A 239 16.11 -20.13 -6.36
C ILE A 239 15.66 -18.86 -5.69
N HIS A 240 15.23 -17.87 -6.49
CA HIS A 240 14.61 -16.64 -5.98
C HIS A 240 13.15 -16.91 -5.59
N ARG A 241 12.80 -16.61 -4.33
CA ARG A 241 11.45 -16.75 -3.78
C ARG A 241 10.89 -15.42 -3.39
N ALA A 242 9.57 -15.27 -3.47
CA ALA A 242 8.86 -14.09 -3.02
C ALA A 242 9.27 -13.71 -1.59
N PHE A 243 9.59 -12.44 -1.36
CA PHE A 243 10.11 -11.97 -0.08
C PHE A 243 9.30 -10.79 0.48
N GLN A 244 9.10 -9.73 -0.29
CA GLN A 244 8.31 -8.57 0.10
C GLN A 244 7.84 -7.78 -1.12
N LEU A 245 6.74 -7.04 -0.98
CA LEU A 245 6.28 -6.07 -1.95
C LEU A 245 6.65 -4.66 -1.47
N GLN A 246 7.42 -3.89 -2.26
CA GLN A 246 7.77 -2.50 -1.93
C GLN A 246 6.91 -1.53 -2.71
N VAL A 247 6.38 -0.49 -2.03
CA VAL A 247 5.69 0.64 -2.66
C VAL A 247 6.41 1.93 -2.29
N LEU A 248 6.69 2.79 -3.29
CA LEU A 248 7.49 4.00 -3.12
C LEU A 248 6.66 5.25 -3.37
N THR A 249 6.76 6.24 -2.48
CA THR A 249 6.28 7.60 -2.74
C THR A 249 7.44 8.48 -3.20
N LEU A 250 7.36 8.93 -4.45
CA LEU A 250 8.40 9.73 -5.10
C LEU A 250 8.00 11.20 -5.18
N THR A 251 8.93 12.09 -4.85
CA THR A 251 8.78 13.54 -5.01
C THR A 251 9.98 14.15 -5.71
N ALA A 252 9.98 15.46 -5.89
CA ALA A 252 11.16 16.18 -6.40
C ALA A 252 12.40 15.99 -5.50
N ALA A 253 12.20 15.81 -4.19
CA ALA A 253 13.28 15.58 -3.21
C ALA A 253 13.82 14.14 -3.22
N GLY A 254 13.21 13.22 -3.94
CA GLY A 254 13.54 11.80 -3.94
C GLY A 254 12.42 10.93 -3.35
N ILE A 255 12.79 9.77 -2.83
CA ILE A 255 11.87 8.88 -2.11
C ILE A 255 11.61 9.49 -0.73
N ILE A 256 10.36 9.84 -0.45
CA ILE A 256 9.95 10.33 0.87
C ILE A 256 9.36 9.23 1.74
N HIS A 257 8.85 8.16 1.13
CA HIS A 257 8.25 7.06 1.84
C HIS A 257 8.47 5.75 1.07
N ALA A 258 8.93 4.73 1.74
CA ALA A 258 8.99 3.35 1.26
C ALA A 258 8.27 2.45 2.24
N ILE A 259 7.35 1.61 1.74
CA ILE A 259 6.63 0.63 2.54
C ILE A 259 6.95 -0.75 1.98
N ALA A 260 7.50 -1.62 2.82
CA ALA A 260 7.83 -3.01 2.49
C ALA A 260 6.82 -3.95 3.16
N PHE A 261 5.91 -4.51 2.38
CA PHE A 261 4.89 -5.44 2.84
C PHE A 261 5.42 -6.87 2.77
N PHE A 262 5.42 -7.57 3.90
CA PHE A 262 5.91 -8.95 4.00
C PHE A 262 4.79 -10.00 3.89
N ASP A 263 3.58 -9.57 3.61
CA ASP A 263 2.47 -10.50 3.31
C ASP A 263 2.61 -11.03 1.88
N LEU A 264 2.97 -12.30 1.76
CA LEU A 264 3.18 -12.95 0.47
C LEU A 264 1.88 -13.18 -0.31
N SER A 265 0.72 -13.08 0.33
CA SER A 265 -0.57 -13.15 -0.36
C SER A 265 -0.83 -11.96 -1.31
N LEU A 266 -0.06 -10.86 -1.13
CA LEU A 266 -0.10 -9.66 -1.97
C LEU A 266 0.69 -9.81 -3.27
N PHE A 267 1.46 -10.89 -3.44
CA PHE A 267 2.25 -11.11 -4.65
C PHE A 267 1.37 -11.51 -5.83
N PRO A 268 1.69 -11.02 -7.05
CA PRO A 268 1.04 -11.51 -8.26
C PRO A 268 1.31 -13.01 -8.46
N THR A 269 0.26 -13.75 -8.82
CA THR A 269 0.33 -15.22 -8.97
C THR A 269 1.01 -15.67 -10.28
N SER A 270 1.27 -14.77 -11.23
CA SER A 270 1.69 -15.09 -12.59
C SER A 270 3.21 -15.29 -12.82
N GLN A 271 4.04 -15.43 -11.78
CA GLN A 271 5.51 -15.60 -11.93
C GLN A 271 6.06 -16.90 -11.34
N ASN A 272 5.30 -17.98 -11.36
CA ASN A 272 5.81 -19.33 -11.13
C ASN A 272 5.88 -20.10 -12.47
N SER A 273 6.73 -19.67 -13.41
CA SER A 273 7.06 -20.45 -14.61
C SER A 273 8.54 -20.32 -14.91
#